data_fd0015f32772f242bb9d7e4656d9f765
#
_entry.id   fd0015f32772f242bb9d7e4656d9f765
#
_cell.length_a   1.000
_cell.length_b   1.000
_cell.length_c   1.000
_cell.angle_alpha   90.00
_cell.angle_beta   90.00
_cell.angle_gamma   90.00
#
_symmetry.space_group_name_H-M   'P 1'
#
loop_
_entity.id
_entity.type
_entity.pdbx_description
1 polymer ?
#
loop_
_entity_poly.entity_id
_entity_poly.type
_entity_poly.pdbx_seq_one_letter_code
_entity_poly.pdbx_strand_id
1 'polypeptide(L)'
;SLVFNNLLLVLVIIFTPEIRHALESVGRSSVSKFNFFGFRSGAEEKRREEMQKMVNAVCRASSDMSDKHIGALMVFEQETILGDIISSGTVIDAKVSPEMIGNIFYPGAPLHDGAAVFRDGRICAAGCILPLTPNHDISSELGTRHRASIGMSEQSDAVIVVVSEETGAISVAYKGRL
;
A
#
# COMPACT_ATOMS: atom_id res chain seq x y z
N SER A 1 14.41 -23.04 -37.75
CA SER A 1 14.76 -23.18 -36.29
C SER A 1 15.29 -21.87 -35.69
N LEU A 2 16.07 -21.04 -36.43
CA LEU A 2 16.57 -19.73 -35.97
C LEU A 2 15.44 -18.73 -35.63
N VAL A 3 14.42 -18.68 -36.46
CA VAL A 3 13.25 -17.80 -36.30
C VAL A 3 12.46 -18.19 -35.04
N PHE A 4 12.29 -19.46 -34.77
CA PHE A 4 11.60 -19.97 -33.60
C PHE A 4 12.35 -19.65 -32.27
N ASN A 5 13.69 -19.74 -32.30
CA ASN A 5 14.53 -19.41 -31.14
C ASN A 5 14.49 -17.90 -30.82
N ASN A 6 14.49 -17.05 -31.83
CA ASN A 6 14.36 -15.60 -31.67
C ASN A 6 12.96 -15.19 -31.18
N LEU A 7 11.91 -15.88 -31.65
CA LEU A 7 10.53 -15.65 -31.20
C LEU A 7 10.37 -16.01 -29.72
N LEU A 8 10.96 -17.15 -29.30
CA LEU A 8 10.94 -17.59 -27.89
C LEU A 8 11.66 -16.57 -27.00
N LEU A 9 12.81 -16.05 -27.42
CA LEU A 9 13.59 -15.07 -26.68
C LEU A 9 12.82 -13.75 -26.51
N VAL A 10 12.16 -13.28 -27.55
CA VAL A 10 11.30 -12.09 -27.51
C VAL A 10 10.12 -12.30 -26.57
N LEU A 11 9.49 -13.48 -26.62
CA LEU A 11 8.39 -13.84 -25.71
C LEU A 11 8.84 -13.81 -24.25
N VAL A 12 10.00 -14.39 -23.93
CA VAL A 12 10.55 -14.39 -22.56
C VAL A 12 10.85 -12.97 -22.11
N ILE A 13 11.39 -12.11 -22.95
CA ILE A 13 11.69 -10.71 -22.59
C ILE A 13 10.40 -9.94 -22.29
N ILE A 14 9.37 -10.10 -23.14
CA ILE A 14 8.08 -9.42 -22.95
C ILE A 14 7.39 -9.86 -21.66
N PHE A 15 7.44 -11.17 -21.32
CA PHE A 15 6.79 -11.74 -20.15
C PHE A 15 7.70 -11.77 -18.88
N THR A 16 8.90 -11.18 -18.94
CA THR A 16 9.81 -11.10 -17.78
C THR A 16 9.14 -10.46 -16.54
N PRO A 17 8.42 -9.32 -16.64
CA PRO A 17 7.74 -8.73 -15.49
C PRO A 17 6.66 -9.65 -14.91
N GLU A 18 5.86 -10.31 -15.75
CA GLU A 18 4.79 -11.22 -15.31
C GLU A 18 5.36 -12.46 -14.63
N ILE A 19 6.46 -13.00 -15.16
CA ILE A 19 7.18 -14.13 -14.54
C ILE A 19 7.76 -13.73 -13.19
N ARG A 20 8.31 -12.51 -13.06
CA ARG A 20 8.81 -12.00 -11.79
C ARG A 20 7.69 -11.92 -10.76
N HIS A 21 6.56 -11.30 -11.10
CA HIS A 21 5.39 -11.19 -10.21
C HIS A 21 4.83 -12.57 -9.84
N ALA A 22 4.79 -13.51 -10.77
CA ALA A 22 4.36 -14.87 -10.51
C ALA A 22 5.31 -15.61 -9.53
N LEU A 23 6.62 -15.47 -9.71
CA LEU A 23 7.63 -16.11 -8.83
C LEU A 23 7.63 -15.48 -7.42
N GLU A 24 7.48 -14.15 -7.31
CA GLU A 24 7.35 -13.45 -6.03
C GLU A 24 6.08 -13.90 -5.27
N SER A 25 4.97 -14.03 -5.97
CA SER A 25 3.69 -14.54 -5.43
C SER A 25 3.82 -15.99 -4.93
N VAL A 26 4.45 -16.88 -5.72
CA VAL A 26 4.66 -18.28 -5.36
C VAL A 26 5.64 -18.41 -4.18
N GLY A 27 6.71 -17.61 -4.15
CA GLY A 27 7.68 -17.61 -3.07
C GLY A 27 7.04 -17.28 -1.70
N ARG A 28 6.13 -16.33 -1.68
CA ARG A 28 5.42 -15.90 -0.46
C ARG A 28 4.31 -16.88 -0.04
N SER A 29 3.56 -17.39 -1.01
CA SER A 29 2.47 -18.35 -0.80
C SER A 29 2.97 -19.73 -0.29
N SER A 30 4.14 -20.19 -0.74
CA SER A 30 4.69 -21.50 -0.38
C SER A 30 5.20 -21.55 1.06
N VAL A 31 5.78 -20.47 1.58
CA VAL A 31 6.29 -20.41 2.96
C VAL A 31 5.15 -20.32 3.98
N SER A 32 4.03 -19.69 3.62
CA SER A 32 2.85 -19.57 4.50
C SER A 32 2.03 -20.86 4.63
N LYS A 33 2.04 -21.74 3.62
CA LYS A 33 1.22 -22.97 3.61
C LYS A 33 1.90 -24.19 4.24
N PHE A 34 3.21 -24.15 4.54
CA PHE A 34 3.97 -25.28 5.07
C PHE A 34 4.09 -25.29 6.59
N ASN A 35 3.33 -24.46 7.32
CA ASN A 35 3.27 -24.53 8.77
C ASN A 35 2.28 -25.61 9.23
N PHE A 36 2.89 -26.73 9.54
CA PHE A 36 2.40 -27.98 10.09
C PHE A 36 1.34 -27.82 11.19
N PHE A 37 0.31 -28.62 11.08
CA PHE A 37 -0.83 -28.86 11.96
C PHE A 37 -0.43 -28.89 13.45
N GLY A 38 -0.80 -27.85 14.21
CA GLY A 38 -0.69 -27.88 15.67
C GLY A 38 -0.34 -26.60 16.41
N PHE A 39 0.18 -25.55 15.73
CA PHE A 39 0.58 -24.29 16.37
C PHE A 39 -0.28 -23.08 15.94
N ARG A 40 -1.45 -23.34 15.30
CA ARG A 40 -2.21 -22.29 14.59
C ARG A 40 -2.95 -21.29 15.48
N SER A 41 -3.43 -21.68 16.65
CA SER A 41 -4.32 -20.79 17.44
C SER A 41 -3.59 -19.58 18.03
N GLY A 42 -2.42 -19.75 18.59
CA GLY A 42 -1.67 -18.67 19.23
C GLY A 42 -1.03 -17.67 18.24
N ALA A 43 -0.61 -18.15 17.05
CA ALA A 43 -0.03 -17.28 16.05
C ALA A 43 -1.11 -16.43 15.33
N GLU A 44 -2.28 -16.99 15.09
CA GLU A 44 -3.41 -16.26 14.49
C GLU A 44 -3.98 -15.21 15.48
N GLU A 45 -4.07 -15.54 16.76
CA GLU A 45 -4.51 -14.61 17.80
C GLU A 45 -3.55 -13.43 17.95
N LYS A 46 -2.26 -13.70 18.01
CA LYS A 46 -1.23 -12.66 18.03
C LYS A 46 -1.27 -11.77 16.77
N ARG A 47 -1.45 -12.37 15.59
CA ARG A 47 -1.59 -11.61 14.34
C ARG A 47 -2.82 -10.71 14.35
N ARG A 48 -3.94 -11.19 14.89
CA ARG A 48 -5.16 -10.38 15.06
C ARG A 48 -4.95 -9.22 16.03
N GLU A 49 -4.27 -9.45 17.15
CA GLU A 49 -3.94 -8.39 18.11
C GLU A 49 -3.04 -7.33 17.48
N GLU A 50 -2.01 -7.73 16.74
CA GLU A 50 -1.12 -6.81 16.03
C GLU A 50 -1.87 -6.00 14.96
N MET A 51 -2.76 -6.65 14.20
CA MET A 51 -3.63 -5.97 13.24
C MET A 51 -4.57 -4.98 13.93
N GLN A 52 -5.20 -5.37 15.05
CA GLN A 52 -6.08 -4.47 15.80
C GLN A 52 -5.33 -3.26 16.36
N LYS A 53 -4.10 -3.45 16.85
CA LYS A 53 -3.23 -2.34 17.30
C LYS A 53 -2.91 -1.40 16.16
N MET A 54 -2.59 -1.93 14.97
CA MET A 54 -2.34 -1.14 13.77
C MET A 54 -3.58 -0.33 13.37
N VAL A 55 -4.75 -0.96 13.29
CA VAL A 55 -6.02 -0.29 12.94
C VAL A 55 -6.31 0.84 13.93
N ASN A 56 -6.18 0.59 15.23
CA ASN A 56 -6.40 1.61 16.26
C ASN A 56 -5.42 2.78 16.13
N ALA A 57 -4.15 2.50 15.83
CA ALA A 57 -3.14 3.54 15.62
C ALA A 57 -3.45 4.39 14.38
N VAL A 58 -3.86 3.75 13.28
CA VAL A 58 -4.27 4.44 12.04
C VAL A 58 -5.50 5.30 12.27
N CYS A 59 -6.53 4.78 12.96
CA CYS A 59 -7.73 5.55 13.26
C CYS A 59 -7.42 6.79 14.10
N ARG A 60 -6.59 6.67 15.14
CA ARG A 60 -6.17 7.80 15.97
C ARG A 60 -5.36 8.82 15.17
N ALA A 61 -4.36 8.38 14.43
CA ALA A 61 -3.57 9.28 13.58
C ALA A 61 -4.43 9.99 12.55
N SER A 62 -5.36 9.28 11.89
CA SER A 62 -6.27 9.86 10.91
C SER A 62 -7.19 10.90 11.54
N SER A 63 -7.72 10.64 12.74
CA SER A 63 -8.54 11.61 13.49
C SER A 63 -7.74 12.87 13.83
N ASP A 64 -6.52 12.69 14.39
CA ASP A 64 -5.65 13.82 14.75
C ASP A 64 -5.23 14.66 13.53
N MET A 65 -5.00 14.00 12.37
CA MET A 65 -4.67 14.68 11.12
C MET A 65 -5.90 15.36 10.49
N SER A 66 -7.07 14.76 10.60
CA SER A 66 -8.35 15.34 10.17
C SER A 66 -8.63 16.65 10.91
N ASP A 67 -8.54 16.66 12.24
CA ASP A 67 -8.76 17.83 13.08
C ASP A 67 -7.80 18.99 12.75
N LYS A 68 -6.59 18.65 12.29
CA LYS A 68 -5.53 19.62 11.94
C LYS A 68 -5.47 19.95 10.45
N HIS A 69 -6.34 19.38 9.63
CA HIS A 69 -6.29 19.48 8.17
C HIS A 69 -4.94 19.10 7.57
N ILE A 70 -4.34 18.04 8.10
CA ILE A 70 -3.09 17.47 7.60
C ILE A 70 -3.42 16.37 6.60
N GLY A 71 -2.98 16.54 5.34
CA GLY A 71 -3.17 15.57 4.28
C GLY A 71 -2.35 14.30 4.51
N ALA A 72 -2.96 13.13 4.37
CA ALA A 72 -2.29 11.84 4.50
C ALA A 72 -2.77 10.83 3.45
N LEU A 73 -1.88 9.93 3.04
CA LEU A 73 -2.15 8.87 2.08
C LEU A 73 -1.49 7.58 2.57
N MET A 74 -2.30 6.64 3.06
CA MET A 74 -1.84 5.41 3.71
C MET A 74 -2.33 4.20 2.94
N VAL A 75 -1.41 3.37 2.45
CA VAL A 75 -1.66 2.19 1.60
C VAL A 75 -1.40 0.93 2.41
N PHE A 76 -2.41 0.08 2.55
CA PHE A 76 -2.33 -1.20 3.25
C PHE A 76 -2.26 -2.33 2.23
N GLU A 77 -1.06 -2.89 2.05
CA GLU A 77 -0.82 -4.02 1.16
C GLU A 77 -1.63 -5.24 1.62
N GLN A 78 -2.26 -5.92 0.66
CA GLN A 78 -3.00 -7.17 0.89
C GLN A 78 -2.28 -8.35 0.21
N GLU A 79 -2.91 -8.99 -0.78
CA GLU A 79 -2.32 -10.11 -1.53
C GLU A 79 -1.38 -9.63 -2.64
N THR A 80 -1.72 -8.52 -3.29
CA THR A 80 -0.90 -7.91 -4.34
C THR A 80 0.33 -7.26 -3.73
N ILE A 81 1.52 -7.72 -4.15
CA ILE A 81 2.80 -7.20 -3.67
C ILE A 81 3.07 -5.82 -4.29
N LEU A 82 3.33 -4.82 -3.45
CA LEU A 82 3.58 -3.44 -3.86
C LEU A 82 5.08 -3.09 -3.90
N GLY A 83 5.92 -4.03 -4.33
CA GLY A 83 7.38 -3.87 -4.36
C GLY A 83 7.84 -2.63 -5.13
N ASP A 84 7.26 -2.39 -6.32
CA ASP A 84 7.60 -1.24 -7.17
C ASP A 84 7.19 0.10 -6.53
N ILE A 85 6.04 0.13 -5.85
CA ILE A 85 5.59 1.30 -5.09
C ILE A 85 6.54 1.57 -3.93
N ILE A 86 6.89 0.55 -3.14
CA ILE A 86 7.83 0.68 -2.01
C ILE A 86 9.20 1.17 -2.48
N SER A 87 9.68 0.70 -3.64
CA SER A 87 10.98 1.09 -4.18
C SER A 87 11.02 2.54 -4.67
N SER A 88 9.87 3.16 -4.94
CA SER A 88 9.78 4.58 -5.32
C SER A 88 9.93 5.53 -4.14
N GLY A 89 9.79 5.04 -2.90
CA GLY A 89 9.90 5.82 -1.67
C GLY A 89 11.13 5.49 -0.83
N THR A 90 11.12 5.98 0.39
CA THR A 90 12.16 5.70 1.38
C THR A 90 11.73 4.57 2.31
N VAL A 91 12.55 3.53 2.39
CA VAL A 91 12.30 2.39 3.31
C VAL A 91 12.49 2.84 4.75
N ILE A 92 11.51 2.57 5.61
CA ILE A 92 11.48 2.96 7.02
C ILE A 92 11.59 1.73 7.93
N ASP A 93 10.81 0.69 7.63
CA ASP A 93 10.68 -0.54 8.44
C ASP A 93 10.41 -0.27 9.92
N ALA A 94 9.40 0.55 10.23
CA ALA A 94 9.04 0.94 11.59
C ALA A 94 7.78 0.22 12.10
N LYS A 95 7.64 0.15 13.43
CA LYS A 95 6.39 -0.22 14.07
C LYS A 95 5.34 0.87 13.85
N VAL A 96 4.09 0.47 13.70
CA VAL A 96 2.98 1.40 13.54
C VAL A 96 2.65 2.03 14.89
N SER A 97 2.65 3.35 14.94
CA SER A 97 2.10 4.15 16.06
C SER A 97 1.49 5.45 15.51
N PRO A 98 0.55 6.06 16.24
CA PRO A 98 -0.04 7.35 15.83
C PRO A 98 1.04 8.43 15.66
N GLU A 99 2.03 8.45 16.55
CA GLU A 99 3.11 9.42 16.55
C GLU A 99 4.02 9.26 15.33
N MET A 100 4.34 8.00 14.93
CA MET A 100 5.14 7.72 13.75
C MET A 100 4.40 8.15 12.47
N ILE A 101 3.10 7.83 12.37
CA ILE A 101 2.27 8.26 11.25
C ILE A 101 2.21 9.78 11.19
N GLY A 102 1.96 10.44 12.32
CA GLY A 102 1.91 11.90 12.41
C GLY A 102 3.24 12.58 12.02
N ASN A 103 4.39 11.96 12.35
CA ASN A 103 5.70 12.47 11.94
C ASN A 103 5.94 12.32 10.43
N ILE A 104 5.49 11.21 9.83
CA ILE A 104 5.62 11.01 8.38
C ILE A 104 4.86 12.09 7.62
N PHE A 105 3.60 12.35 8.01
CA PHE A 105 2.72 13.30 7.31
C PHE A 105 2.79 14.73 7.85
N TYR A 106 3.70 15.01 8.78
CA TYR A 106 3.88 16.37 9.28
C TYR A 106 4.22 17.33 8.12
N PRO A 107 3.48 18.44 7.96
CA PRO A 107 3.70 19.36 6.85
C PRO A 107 5.13 19.89 6.81
N GLY A 108 5.79 19.75 5.65
CA GLY A 108 7.18 20.12 5.45
C GLY A 108 8.21 19.05 5.86
N ALA A 109 7.80 17.92 6.44
CA ALA A 109 8.70 16.79 6.66
C ALA A 109 9.13 16.18 5.31
N PRO A 110 10.37 15.64 5.18
CA PRO A 110 10.87 15.10 3.90
C PRO A 110 10.04 13.94 3.31
N LEU A 111 9.25 13.25 4.13
CA LEU A 111 8.48 12.06 3.75
C LEU A 111 6.97 12.32 3.62
N HIS A 112 6.50 13.56 3.83
CA HIS A 112 5.07 13.87 3.84
C HIS A 112 4.43 13.90 2.45
N ASP A 113 5.25 14.09 1.41
CA ASP A 113 4.77 14.09 0.03
C ASP A 113 4.84 12.66 -0.54
N GLY A 114 3.67 12.12 -0.90
CA GLY A 114 3.50 10.75 -1.32
C GLY A 114 2.73 9.89 -0.31
N ALA A 115 2.82 8.57 -0.48
CA ALA A 115 2.11 7.60 0.33
C ALA A 115 3.04 6.91 1.35
N ALA A 116 2.48 6.54 2.51
CA ALA A 116 3.09 5.55 3.39
C ALA A 116 2.51 4.16 3.10
N VAL A 117 3.36 3.16 2.91
CA VAL A 117 2.97 1.78 2.63
C VAL A 117 3.13 0.92 3.88
N PHE A 118 2.05 0.21 4.22
CA PHE A 118 1.96 -0.68 5.38
C PHE A 118 1.90 -2.13 4.89
N ARG A 119 2.73 -2.98 5.49
CA ARG A 119 2.82 -4.41 5.20
C ARG A 119 3.08 -5.17 6.50
N ASP A 120 2.38 -6.28 6.72
CA ASP A 120 2.57 -7.17 7.87
C ASP A 120 2.59 -6.43 9.24
N GLY A 121 1.72 -5.42 9.41
CA GLY A 121 1.64 -4.64 10.64
C GLY A 121 2.78 -3.64 10.86
N ARG A 122 3.56 -3.31 9.83
CA ARG A 122 4.69 -2.37 9.89
C ARG A 122 4.55 -1.28 8.83
N ILE A 123 5.15 -0.14 9.07
CA ILE A 123 5.36 0.91 8.05
C ILE A 123 6.60 0.51 7.26
N CYS A 124 6.42 0.06 6.01
CA CYS A 124 7.52 -0.37 5.16
C CYS A 124 8.30 0.80 4.57
N ALA A 125 7.59 1.75 3.98
CA ALA A 125 8.18 2.90 3.31
C ALA A 125 7.25 4.11 3.38
N ALA A 126 7.78 5.30 3.14
CA ALA A 126 7.01 6.53 2.97
C ALA A 126 7.58 7.41 1.86
N GLY A 127 6.83 8.44 1.45
CA GLY A 127 7.14 9.22 0.27
C GLY A 127 7.00 8.42 -1.02
N CYS A 128 6.17 7.37 -1.02
CA CYS A 128 5.97 6.51 -2.19
C CYS A 128 5.06 7.16 -3.21
N ILE A 129 5.39 6.97 -4.51
CA ILE A 129 4.62 7.50 -5.63
C ILE A 129 3.57 6.48 -6.04
N LEU A 130 2.30 6.92 -6.08
CA LEU A 130 1.18 6.10 -6.52
C LEU A 130 0.74 6.47 -7.94
N PRO A 131 0.19 5.52 -8.72
CA PRO A 131 -0.44 5.82 -9.98
C PRO A 131 -1.69 6.67 -9.77
N LEU A 132 -1.90 7.67 -10.62
CA LEU A 132 -3.13 8.45 -10.64
C LEU A 132 -4.17 7.72 -11.49
N THR A 133 -5.44 7.78 -11.08
CA THR A 133 -6.52 7.27 -11.92
C THR A 133 -6.62 8.05 -13.23
N PRO A 134 -6.78 7.38 -14.37
CA PRO A 134 -7.04 8.04 -15.66
C PRO A 134 -8.49 8.49 -15.80
N ASN A 135 -9.37 8.15 -14.85
CA ASN A 135 -10.78 8.49 -14.93
C ASN A 135 -10.99 10.00 -14.77
N HIS A 136 -11.57 10.63 -15.78
CA HIS A 136 -11.89 12.07 -15.81
C HIS A 136 -13.25 12.41 -15.18
N ASP A 137 -14.11 11.41 -14.92
CA ASP A 137 -15.45 11.59 -14.33
C ASP A 137 -15.41 11.80 -12.80
N ILE A 138 -14.22 11.78 -12.22
CA ILE A 138 -14.03 12.03 -10.80
C ILE A 138 -14.20 13.52 -10.53
N SER A 139 -14.97 13.84 -9.46
CA SER A 139 -15.22 15.21 -9.05
C SER A 139 -13.93 16.04 -9.02
N SER A 140 -13.97 17.24 -9.60
CA SER A 140 -12.85 18.20 -9.59
C SER A 140 -12.50 18.69 -8.18
N GLU A 141 -13.37 18.43 -7.21
CA GLU A 141 -13.15 18.74 -5.78
C GLU A 141 -12.20 17.75 -5.09
N LEU A 142 -11.89 16.62 -5.73
CA LEU A 142 -10.97 15.62 -5.19
C LEU A 142 -9.52 15.97 -5.56
N GLY A 143 -8.72 16.28 -4.54
CA GLY A 143 -7.30 16.58 -4.67
C GLY A 143 -6.46 15.40 -5.15
N THR A 144 -5.17 15.65 -5.38
CA THR A 144 -4.21 14.67 -5.93
C THR A 144 -4.14 13.38 -5.11
N ARG A 145 -4.19 13.46 -3.77
CA ARG A 145 -4.16 12.27 -2.88
C ARG A 145 -5.38 11.36 -3.09
N HIS A 146 -6.56 11.93 -3.32
CA HIS A 146 -7.75 11.14 -3.62
C HIS A 146 -7.65 10.44 -4.98
N ARG A 147 -7.16 11.16 -6.00
CA ARG A 147 -6.96 10.58 -7.34
C ARG A 147 -5.91 9.46 -7.33
N ALA A 148 -4.86 9.62 -6.53
CA ALA A 148 -3.83 8.59 -6.33
C ALA A 148 -4.39 7.37 -5.58
N SER A 149 -5.24 7.58 -4.57
CA SER A 149 -5.87 6.48 -3.84
C SER A 149 -6.79 5.64 -4.72
N ILE A 150 -7.59 6.28 -5.56
CA ILE A 150 -8.45 5.59 -6.52
C ILE A 150 -7.57 4.83 -7.52
N GLY A 151 -6.59 5.47 -8.16
CA GLY A 151 -5.71 4.84 -9.15
C GLY A 151 -4.96 3.63 -8.60
N MET A 152 -4.48 3.70 -7.36
CA MET A 152 -3.84 2.56 -6.70
C MET A 152 -4.83 1.42 -6.43
N SER A 153 -6.07 1.76 -6.01
CA SER A 153 -7.11 0.76 -5.72
C SER A 153 -7.72 0.13 -6.97
N GLU A 154 -7.54 0.73 -8.16
CA GLU A 154 -7.91 0.16 -9.46
C GLU A 154 -6.91 -0.92 -9.90
N GLN A 155 -5.63 -0.78 -9.51
CA GLN A 155 -4.52 -1.63 -9.96
C GLN A 155 -4.14 -2.72 -8.94
N SER A 156 -4.70 -2.69 -7.74
CA SER A 156 -4.39 -3.64 -6.67
C SER A 156 -5.59 -3.90 -5.76
N ASP A 157 -5.46 -4.89 -4.91
CA ASP A 157 -6.40 -5.19 -3.83
C ASP A 157 -6.07 -4.44 -2.52
N ALA A 158 -5.14 -3.49 -2.57
CA ALA A 158 -4.78 -2.67 -1.42
C ALA A 158 -5.98 -1.85 -0.92
N VAL A 159 -6.01 -1.64 0.38
CA VAL A 159 -6.93 -0.69 1.03
C VAL A 159 -6.18 0.62 1.25
N ILE A 160 -6.74 1.74 0.82
CA ILE A 160 -6.08 3.03 0.94
C ILE A 160 -6.91 3.98 1.79
N VAL A 161 -6.30 4.55 2.83
CA VAL A 161 -6.91 5.59 3.67
C VAL A 161 -6.34 6.94 3.28
N VAL A 162 -7.22 7.90 3.04
CA VAL A 162 -6.87 9.28 2.68
C VAL A 162 -7.43 10.24 3.72
N VAL A 163 -6.63 11.20 4.13
CA VAL A 163 -7.09 12.38 4.89
C VAL A 163 -6.93 13.61 3.98
N SER A 164 -8.01 14.34 3.78
CA SER A 164 -8.01 15.58 2.98
C SER A 164 -7.37 16.72 3.76
N GLU A 165 -6.42 17.41 3.16
CA GLU A 165 -5.84 18.63 3.74
C GLU A 165 -6.76 19.84 3.58
N GLU A 166 -7.72 19.80 2.65
CA GLU A 166 -8.64 20.90 2.41
C GLU A 166 -9.86 20.84 3.35
N THR A 167 -10.44 19.65 3.52
CA THR A 167 -11.70 19.47 4.24
C THR A 167 -11.54 18.72 5.58
N GLY A 168 -10.40 18.09 5.83
CA GLY A 168 -10.21 17.14 6.93
C GLY A 168 -10.94 15.80 6.74
N ALA A 169 -11.71 15.62 5.66
CA ALA A 169 -12.46 14.38 5.44
C ALA A 169 -11.55 13.17 5.36
N ILE A 170 -11.96 12.08 6.03
CA ILE A 170 -11.28 10.78 5.98
C ILE A 170 -12.06 9.90 5.01
N SER A 171 -11.38 9.38 3.99
CA SER A 171 -11.96 8.51 2.97
C SER A 171 -11.18 7.21 2.86
N VAL A 172 -11.85 6.16 2.38
CA VAL A 172 -11.22 4.85 2.13
C VAL A 172 -11.43 4.47 0.67
N ALA A 173 -10.34 4.26 -0.07
CA ALA A 173 -10.41 3.76 -1.44
C ALA A 173 -10.18 2.25 -1.48
N TYR A 174 -11.06 1.56 -2.22
CA TYR A 174 -10.97 0.12 -2.46
C TYR A 174 -11.64 -0.24 -3.78
N LYS A 175 -10.97 -1.04 -4.61
CA LYS A 175 -11.49 -1.52 -5.92
C LYS A 175 -12.03 -0.37 -6.81
N GLY A 176 -11.26 0.70 -6.93
CA GLY A 176 -11.59 1.85 -7.78
C GLY A 176 -12.70 2.75 -7.24
N ARG A 177 -13.10 2.60 -5.99
CA ARG A 177 -14.13 3.42 -5.32
C ARG A 177 -13.57 4.09 -4.08
N LEU A 178 -14.09 5.29 -3.81
CA LEU A 178 -13.79 6.07 -2.61
C LEU A 178 -15.02 6.09 -1.70
#